data_7ef2fd80a1560406c6f08e16245f660d
#
_entry.id   7ef2fd80a1560406c6f08e16245f660d
#
_cell.length_a   1.000
_cell.length_b   1.000
_cell.length_c   1.000
_cell.angle_alpha   90.00
_cell.angle_beta   90.00
_cell.angle_gamma   90.00
#
_symmetry.space_group_name_H-M   'P 1'
#
loop_
_entity.id
_entity.type
_entity.pdbx_description
1 polymer ?
#
loop_
_entity_poly.entity_id
_entity_poly.type
_entity_poly.pdbx_seq_one_letter_code
_entity_poly.pdbx_strand_id
1 'polypeptide(L)'
;MAFQNILVVCVGNICRSPMAEYFLKSNCPNHNIESAGLSAMVGHPADEKAIHCMDQFNIDMRTHVAKQITASLIKQADLILVMS
;
A
#
# COMPACT_ATOMS: atom_id res chain seq x y z
N MET A 1 0.03 22.52 6.77
CA MET A 1 -0.08 21.84 5.50
C MET A 1 -0.08 20.32 5.68
N ALA A 2 -1.02 19.68 5.10
CA ALA A 2 -1.15 18.23 5.26
C ALA A 2 -0.49 17.47 4.13
N PHE A 3 0.03 16.28 4.43
CA PHE A 3 0.45 15.34 3.40
C PHE A 3 -0.79 14.74 2.77
N GLN A 4 -1.04 15.08 1.52
CA GLN A 4 -2.24 14.65 0.82
C GLN A 4 -2.06 13.29 0.15
N ASN A 5 -0.91 13.09 -0.49
CA ASN A 5 -0.59 11.88 -1.22
C ASN A 5 0.51 11.11 -0.52
N ILE A 6 0.18 9.92 -0.03
CA ILE A 6 1.11 9.07 0.71
C ILE A 6 1.38 7.81 -0.09
N LEU A 7 2.66 7.51 -0.32
CA LEU A 7 3.07 6.29 -1.00
C LEU A 7 3.79 5.39 -0.01
N VAL A 8 3.33 4.16 0.12
CA VAL A 8 3.96 3.16 0.98
C VAL A 8 4.69 2.15 0.09
N VAL A 9 5.95 1.90 0.40
CA VAL A 9 6.83 1.08 -0.46
C VAL A 9 7.39 -0.10 0.32
N CYS A 10 7.32 -1.29 -0.27
CA CYS A 10 8.06 -2.45 0.19
C CYS A 10 8.64 -3.16 -1.03
N VAL A 11 9.20 -4.36 -0.87
CA VAL A 11 9.83 -5.03 -2.01
C VAL A 11 8.80 -5.56 -3.01
N GLY A 12 7.93 -6.47 -2.57
CA GLY A 12 7.02 -7.19 -3.47
C GLY A 12 5.65 -6.56 -3.67
N ASN A 13 5.25 -5.65 -2.79
CA ASN A 13 3.93 -5.03 -2.78
C ASN A 13 2.78 -6.05 -2.62
N ILE A 14 3.00 -7.08 -1.85
CA ILE A 14 1.96 -8.09 -1.59
C ILE A 14 1.66 -8.28 -0.10
N CYS A 15 2.50 -7.79 0.80
CA CYS A 15 2.32 -8.00 2.23
C CYS A 15 2.34 -6.71 3.03
N ARG A 16 3.52 -6.18 3.35
CA ARG A 16 3.65 -5.05 4.28
C ARG A 16 3.07 -3.76 3.74
N SER A 17 3.45 -3.35 2.54
CA SER A 17 2.95 -2.08 2.02
C SER A 17 1.45 -2.12 1.74
N PRO A 18 0.84 -3.21 1.23
CA PRO A 18 -0.61 -3.27 1.13
C PRO A 18 -1.30 -3.19 2.48
N MET A 19 -0.76 -3.86 3.50
CA MET A 19 -1.35 -3.79 4.85
C MET A 19 -1.34 -2.36 5.36
N ALA A 20 -0.22 -1.66 5.22
CA ALA A 20 -0.10 -0.28 5.65
C ALA A 20 -1.03 0.63 4.84
N GLU A 21 -1.10 0.42 3.53
CA GLU A 21 -1.98 1.19 2.65
C GLU A 21 -3.43 1.08 3.11
N TYR A 22 -3.92 -0.14 3.28
CA TYR A 22 -5.33 -0.36 3.62
C TYR A 22 -5.65 0.09 5.03
N PHE A 23 -4.70 -0.10 5.96
CA PHE A 23 -4.87 0.39 7.33
C PHE A 23 -4.97 1.92 7.35
N LEU A 24 -4.09 2.60 6.64
CA LEU A 24 -4.09 4.05 6.57
C LEU A 24 -5.36 4.58 5.87
N LYS A 25 -5.80 3.93 4.81
CA LYS A 25 -7.05 4.30 4.13
C LYS A 25 -8.24 4.25 5.09
N SER A 26 -8.27 3.22 5.94
CA SER A 26 -9.33 3.05 6.91
C SER A 26 -9.32 4.15 7.99
N ASN A 27 -8.15 4.63 8.36
CA ASN A 27 -7.98 5.60 9.44
C ASN A 27 -7.80 7.03 8.97
N CYS A 28 -7.46 7.24 7.71
CA CYS A 28 -7.19 8.56 7.14
C CYS A 28 -7.97 8.73 5.82
N PRO A 29 -9.31 8.83 5.90
CA PRO A 29 -10.14 8.79 4.69
C PRO A 29 -9.97 10.01 3.78
N ASN A 30 -9.36 11.08 4.28
CA ASN A 30 -9.17 12.30 3.48
C ASN A 30 -7.82 12.34 2.77
N HIS A 31 -7.05 11.27 2.84
CA HIS A 31 -5.74 11.18 2.18
C HIS A 31 -5.78 10.22 1.02
N ASN A 32 -4.96 10.48 0.02
CA ASN A 32 -4.74 9.55 -1.09
C ASN A 32 -3.57 8.65 -0.73
N ILE A 33 -3.84 7.38 -0.52
CA ILE A 33 -2.83 6.44 -0.07
C ILE A 33 -2.70 5.33 -1.11
N GLU A 34 -1.46 5.11 -1.55
CA GLU A 34 -1.14 4.05 -2.49
C GLU A 34 0.06 3.28 -1.99
N SER A 35 0.25 2.10 -2.51
CA SER A 35 1.45 1.31 -2.24
C SER A 35 2.04 0.80 -3.53
N ALA A 36 3.34 0.50 -3.50
CA ALA A 36 4.07 -0.02 -4.65
C ALA A 36 5.27 -0.82 -4.16
N GLY A 37 5.87 -1.59 -5.05
CA GLY A 37 7.04 -2.39 -4.72
C GLY A 37 8.27 -1.99 -5.50
N LEU A 38 9.43 -2.15 -4.89
CA LEU A 38 10.71 -1.92 -5.55
C LEU A 38 10.98 -2.99 -6.61
N SER A 39 10.58 -4.23 -6.32
CA SER A 39 10.60 -5.35 -7.26
C SER A 39 9.25 -6.04 -7.11
N ALA A 40 8.20 -5.37 -7.55
CA ALA A 40 6.84 -5.80 -7.29
C ALA A 40 6.49 -7.08 -8.04
N MET A 41 5.67 -7.89 -7.40
CA MET A 41 5.05 -9.06 -8.04
C MET A 41 3.82 -8.57 -8.81
N VAL A 42 4.05 -7.81 -9.85
CA VAL A 42 3.00 -7.09 -10.59
C VAL A 42 1.86 -8.01 -10.97
N GLY A 43 0.64 -7.56 -10.70
CA GLY A 43 -0.56 -8.31 -11.02
C GLY A 43 -0.97 -9.34 -9.98
N HIS A 44 -0.13 -9.62 -8.98
CA HIS A 44 -0.47 -10.58 -7.94
C HIS A 44 -1.38 -9.96 -6.89
N PRO A 45 -2.28 -10.75 -6.30
CA PRO A 45 -3.07 -10.28 -5.18
C PRO A 45 -2.22 -10.14 -3.91
N ALA A 46 -2.81 -9.58 -2.86
CA ALA A 46 -2.15 -9.54 -1.56
C ALA A 46 -1.90 -10.96 -1.05
N ASP A 47 -0.86 -11.10 -0.23
CA ASP A 47 -0.53 -12.37 0.42
C ASP A 47 -1.71 -12.83 1.29
N GLU A 48 -2.02 -14.13 1.25
CA GLU A 48 -3.17 -14.67 1.98
C GLU A 48 -3.08 -14.45 3.48
N LYS A 49 -1.88 -14.54 4.05
CA LYS A 49 -1.69 -14.31 5.48
C LYS A 49 -1.96 -12.86 5.84
N ALA A 50 -1.57 -11.94 4.97
CA ALA A 50 -1.83 -10.52 5.16
C ALA A 50 -3.33 -10.24 5.08
N ILE A 51 -4.02 -10.82 4.10
CA ILE A 51 -5.47 -10.69 3.98
C ILE A 51 -6.16 -11.19 5.26
N HIS A 52 -5.74 -12.36 5.75
CA HIS A 52 -6.30 -12.96 6.96
C HIS A 52 -6.10 -12.06 8.19
N CYS A 53 -4.89 -11.51 8.31
CA CYS A 53 -4.56 -10.62 9.41
C CYS A 53 -5.46 -9.37 9.38
N MET A 54 -5.63 -8.76 8.22
CA MET A 54 -6.43 -7.54 8.08
C MET A 54 -7.92 -7.80 8.25
N ASP A 55 -8.39 -9.00 7.91
CA ASP A 55 -9.78 -9.39 8.16
C ASP A 55 -10.15 -9.26 9.64
N GLN A 56 -9.21 -9.53 10.53
CA GLN A 56 -9.43 -9.42 11.97
C GLN A 56 -9.72 -7.99 12.41
N PHE A 57 -9.31 -7.02 11.61
CA PHE A 57 -9.56 -5.60 11.86
C PHE A 57 -10.71 -5.06 11.00
N ASN A 58 -11.46 -5.96 10.35
CA ASN A 58 -12.55 -5.59 9.43
C ASN A 58 -12.06 -4.78 8.24
N ILE A 59 -10.84 -5.04 7.79
CA ILE A 59 -10.26 -4.40 6.62
C ILE A 59 -10.06 -5.44 5.53
N ASP A 60 -10.70 -5.22 4.38
CA ASP A 60 -10.66 -6.16 3.25
C ASP A 60 -9.59 -5.74 2.25
N MET A 61 -8.58 -6.60 2.06
CA MET A 61 -7.50 -6.38 1.09
C MET A 61 -7.63 -7.23 -0.17
N ARG A 62 -8.78 -7.88 -0.38
CA ARG A 62 -8.91 -8.84 -1.48
C ARG A 62 -8.86 -8.20 -2.86
N THR A 63 -9.13 -6.90 -2.94
CA THR A 63 -9.07 -6.18 -4.21
C THR A 63 -7.69 -5.64 -4.55
N HIS A 64 -6.72 -5.80 -3.65
CA HIS A 64 -5.37 -5.29 -3.88
C HIS A 64 -4.69 -6.04 -5.04
N VAL A 65 -4.01 -5.27 -5.89
CA VAL A 65 -3.17 -5.81 -6.97
C VAL A 65 -1.80 -5.14 -6.87
N ALA A 66 -0.75 -5.96 -6.81
CA ALA A 66 0.62 -5.46 -6.68
C ALA A 66 1.03 -4.64 -7.90
N LYS A 67 1.70 -3.52 -7.64
CA LYS A 67 2.20 -2.67 -8.71
C LYS A 67 3.62 -2.19 -8.44
N GLN A 68 4.36 -1.97 -9.53
CA GLN A 68 5.75 -1.52 -9.48
C GLN A 68 5.82 -0.03 -9.18
N ILE A 69 6.81 0.38 -8.37
CA ILE A 69 7.08 1.79 -8.13
C ILE A 69 7.53 2.44 -9.45
N THR A 70 7.10 3.66 -9.68
CA THR A 70 7.46 4.42 -10.87
C THR A 70 7.88 5.83 -10.48
N ALA A 71 8.58 6.51 -11.38
CA ALA A 71 8.97 7.90 -11.16
C ALA A 71 7.73 8.80 -10.97
N SER A 72 6.65 8.50 -11.69
CA SER A 72 5.40 9.24 -11.56
C SER A 72 4.81 9.13 -10.16
N LEU A 73 4.78 7.92 -9.60
CA LEU A 73 4.28 7.71 -8.23
C LEU A 73 5.13 8.47 -7.21
N ILE A 74 6.45 8.44 -7.39
CA ILE A 74 7.37 9.15 -6.48
C ILE A 74 7.12 10.65 -6.54
N LYS A 75 6.97 11.20 -7.74
CA LYS A 75 6.76 12.64 -7.92
C LYS A 75 5.45 13.12 -7.34
N GLN A 76 4.42 12.31 -7.39
CA GLN A 76 3.10 12.67 -6.88
C GLN A 76 2.99 12.56 -5.36
N ALA A 77 3.88 11.83 -4.73
CA ALA A 77 3.81 11.59 -3.30
C ALA A 77 4.33 12.79 -2.51
N ASP A 78 3.57 13.19 -1.51
CA ASP A 78 4.01 14.18 -0.54
C ASP A 78 4.83 13.54 0.57
N LEU A 79 4.56 12.28 0.84
CA LEU A 79 5.25 11.49 1.86
C LEU A 79 5.45 10.07 1.33
N ILE A 80 6.66 9.56 1.49
CA ILE A 80 6.98 8.18 1.09
C ILE A 80 7.41 7.42 2.34
N LEU A 81 6.68 6.34 2.65
CA LEU A 81 6.99 5.45 3.77
C LEU A 81 7.59 4.16 3.21
N VAL A 82 8.80 3.84 3.61
CA VAL A 82 9.49 2.64 3.15
C VAL A 82 9.47 1.59 4.24
N MET A 83 9.05 0.38 3.88
CA MET A 83 8.95 -0.75 4.80
C MET A 83 9.95 -1.83 4.38
N SER A 84 10.82 -2.20 5.27
CA SER A 84 11.83 -3.23 5.03
C SER A 84 11.36 -4.62 5.44
#